data_ba3c0076ad3c48883a03d0a7e5ae8572
#
_entry.id   ba3c0076ad3c48883a03d0a7e5ae8572
#
_cell.length_a   1.000
_cell.length_b   1.000
_cell.length_c   1.000
_cell.angle_alpha   90.00
_cell.angle_beta   90.00
_cell.angle_gamma   90.00
#
_symmetry.space_group_name_H-M   'P 1'
#
loop_
_entity.id
_entity.type
_entity.pdbx_description
1 polymer ?
#
loop_
_entity_poly.entity_id
_entity_poly.type
_entity_poly.pdbx_seq_one_letter_code
_entity_poly.pdbx_strand_id
1 'polypeptide(L)'
;MLTDLVQIRQLGEKKQVENEKFRRWLKRHNFPELKFRRVAEKIESEIDCRACANCCRVAETDVTERDIARLSRYLGMSPREFVEQYTTTSAFEQKEPILRRRDRGCIFLDGNDCTIYEARPDTCRDFPHLIRGAGSFESRMWQMVDRATYCPIVYNSLEEFKEMVKFQK
;
A
#
# COMPACT_ATOMS: atom_id res chain seq x y z
N MET A 1 18.39 -5.45 4.37
CA MET A 1 17.06 -4.88 4.09
C MET A 1 17.13 -3.37 4.26
N LEU A 2 16.62 -2.60 3.29
CA LEU A 2 16.64 -1.14 3.30
C LEU A 2 15.36 -0.61 3.97
N THR A 3 15.49 0.29 4.96
CA THR A 3 14.36 0.89 5.69
C THR A 3 14.38 2.43 5.71
N ASP A 4 15.49 3.03 5.29
CA ASP A 4 15.58 4.49 5.16
C ASP A 4 14.64 5.01 4.08
N LEU A 5 13.66 5.82 4.45
CA LEU A 5 12.60 6.29 3.56
C LEU A 5 13.08 7.23 2.46
N VAL A 6 14.16 7.98 2.70
CA VAL A 6 14.75 8.87 1.69
C VAL A 6 15.43 8.03 0.61
N GLN A 7 16.20 7.04 1.02
CA GLN A 7 16.85 6.11 0.09
C GLN A 7 15.82 5.25 -0.66
N ILE A 8 14.77 4.76 0.01
CA ILE A 8 13.66 4.02 -0.62
C ILE A 8 13.05 4.86 -1.75
N ARG A 9 12.75 6.13 -1.47
CA ARG A 9 12.19 7.03 -2.49
C ARG A 9 13.13 7.20 -3.68
N GLN A 10 14.35 7.58 -3.44
CA GLN A 10 15.35 7.83 -4.49
C GLN A 10 15.59 6.58 -5.36
N LEU A 11 15.78 5.43 -4.72
CA LEU A 11 16.04 4.17 -5.43
C LEU A 11 14.77 3.63 -6.10
N GLY A 12 13.61 3.75 -5.45
CA GLY A 12 12.32 3.35 -6.01
C GLY A 12 11.99 4.14 -7.29
N GLU A 13 12.14 5.46 -7.26
CA GLU A 13 11.98 6.33 -8.44
C GLU A 13 12.95 5.94 -9.56
N LYS A 14 14.23 5.75 -9.23
CA LYS A 14 15.25 5.31 -10.21
C LYS A 14 14.92 3.96 -10.84
N LYS A 15 14.30 3.06 -10.11
CA LYS A 15 13.97 1.70 -10.54
C LYS A 15 12.55 1.55 -11.12
N GLN A 16 11.79 2.61 -11.27
CA GLN A 16 10.40 2.52 -11.77
C GLN A 16 10.30 1.82 -13.11
N VAL A 17 11.16 2.18 -14.07
CA VAL A 17 11.19 1.56 -15.40
C VAL A 17 11.57 0.07 -15.33
N GLU A 18 12.53 -0.28 -14.47
CA GLU A 18 12.94 -1.67 -14.21
C GLU A 18 11.78 -2.47 -13.58
N ASN A 19 11.13 -1.90 -12.58
CA ASN A 19 9.98 -2.53 -11.91
C ASN A 19 8.81 -2.75 -12.88
N GLU A 20 8.55 -1.81 -13.79
CA GLU A 20 7.53 -1.97 -14.81
C GLU A 20 7.90 -3.07 -15.83
N LYS A 21 9.18 -3.18 -16.23
CA LYS A 21 9.66 -4.30 -17.04
C LYS A 21 9.51 -5.64 -16.31
N PHE A 22 9.83 -5.68 -15.02
CA PHE A 22 9.68 -6.86 -14.18
C PHE A 22 8.22 -7.29 -14.07
N ARG A 23 7.28 -6.34 -13.82
CA ARG A 23 5.85 -6.60 -13.81
C ARG A 23 5.37 -7.25 -15.13
N ARG A 24 5.82 -6.72 -16.27
CA ARG A 24 5.48 -7.29 -17.59
C ARG A 24 6.10 -8.65 -17.79
N TRP A 25 7.29 -8.89 -17.27
CA TRP A 25 7.96 -10.19 -17.31
C TRP A 25 7.15 -11.24 -16.54
N LEU A 26 6.67 -10.94 -15.35
CA LEU A 26 5.82 -11.84 -14.55
C LEU A 26 4.56 -12.28 -15.29
N LYS A 27 3.96 -11.42 -16.11
CA LYS A 27 2.79 -11.76 -16.94
C LYS A 27 3.07 -12.80 -18.04
N ARG A 28 4.31 -12.98 -18.41
CA ARG A 28 4.71 -13.80 -19.55
C ARG A 28 5.48 -15.05 -19.16
N HIS A 29 5.83 -15.18 -17.89
CA HIS A 29 6.67 -16.25 -17.40
C HIS A 29 6.06 -16.91 -16.17
N ASN A 30 6.25 -18.22 -16.05
CA ASN A 30 5.97 -18.90 -14.80
C ASN A 30 6.97 -18.44 -13.74
N PHE A 31 6.47 -18.06 -12.59
CA PHE A 31 7.27 -17.63 -11.46
C PHE A 31 6.85 -18.35 -10.17
N PRO A 32 7.74 -18.47 -9.20
CA PRO A 32 7.48 -19.23 -7.98
C PRO A 32 6.64 -18.43 -6.98
N GLU A 33 5.34 -18.19 -7.28
CA GLU A 33 4.45 -17.33 -6.46
C GLU A 33 4.51 -17.67 -4.97
N LEU A 34 4.47 -18.95 -4.61
CA LEU A 34 4.55 -19.36 -3.20
C LEU A 34 5.86 -18.94 -2.52
N LYS A 35 6.99 -18.98 -3.25
CA LYS A 35 8.27 -18.50 -2.73
C LYS A 35 8.28 -17.00 -2.59
N PHE A 36 7.71 -16.28 -3.57
CA PHE A 36 7.56 -14.82 -3.52
C PHE A 36 6.71 -14.40 -2.30
N ARG A 37 5.58 -15.09 -2.07
CA ARG A 37 4.74 -14.85 -0.88
C ARG A 37 5.52 -15.03 0.41
N ARG A 38 6.25 -16.12 0.57
CA ARG A 38 7.07 -16.38 1.78
C ARG A 38 8.14 -15.31 2.01
N VAL A 39 8.79 -14.85 0.95
CA VAL A 39 9.77 -13.77 1.03
C VAL A 39 9.09 -12.47 1.47
N ALA A 40 7.96 -12.11 0.86
CA ALA A 40 7.23 -10.91 1.21
C ALA A 40 6.68 -10.96 2.65
N GLU A 41 6.17 -12.12 3.10
CA GLU A 41 5.73 -12.34 4.50
C GLU A 41 6.88 -12.17 5.49
N LYS A 42 8.05 -12.71 5.17
CA LYS A 42 9.25 -12.54 5.99
C LYS A 42 9.64 -11.06 6.09
N ILE A 43 9.74 -10.36 4.96
CA ILE A 43 10.09 -8.93 4.94
C ILE A 43 9.06 -8.10 5.71
N GLU A 44 7.76 -8.40 5.53
CA GLU A 44 6.69 -7.72 6.26
C GLU A 44 6.80 -7.91 7.77
N SER A 45 7.16 -9.12 8.21
CA SER A 45 7.31 -9.41 9.65
C SER A 45 8.49 -8.69 10.31
N GLU A 46 9.47 -8.25 9.53
CA GLU A 46 10.66 -7.55 10.01
C GLU A 46 10.51 -6.02 10.00
N ILE A 47 9.43 -5.49 9.42
CA ILE A 47 9.18 -4.05 9.31
C ILE A 47 7.94 -3.65 10.11
N ASP A 48 8.13 -2.83 11.14
CA ASP A 48 7.01 -2.27 11.89
C ASP A 48 6.33 -1.15 11.11
N CYS A 49 5.17 -1.46 10.52
CA CYS A 49 4.36 -0.51 9.77
C CYS A 49 3.85 0.66 10.62
N ARG A 50 3.63 0.44 11.93
CA ARG A 50 3.19 1.52 12.84
C ARG A 50 4.31 2.49 13.13
N ALA A 51 5.52 2.00 13.33
CA ALA A 51 6.69 2.86 13.47
C ALA A 51 7.00 3.62 12.15
N CYS A 52 6.76 3.00 11.00
CA CYS A 52 7.01 3.60 9.68
C CYS A 52 5.96 4.66 9.30
N ALA A 53 4.68 4.33 9.34
CA ALA A 53 3.50 5.13 8.96
C ALA A 53 3.62 5.91 7.62
N ASN A 54 4.56 5.54 6.72
CA ASN A 54 4.82 6.32 5.51
C ASN A 54 3.67 6.25 4.50
N CYS A 55 3.00 5.08 4.36
CA CYS A 55 1.81 4.96 3.53
C CYS A 55 0.70 5.93 3.97
N CYS A 56 0.51 6.13 5.28
CA CYS A 56 -0.44 7.10 5.81
C CYS A 56 -0.07 8.54 5.44
N ARG A 57 1.22 8.82 5.18
CA ARG A 57 1.70 10.15 4.78
C ARG A 57 1.61 10.41 3.29
N VAL A 58 1.64 9.38 2.45
CA VAL A 58 1.78 9.59 1.00
C VAL A 58 0.65 8.99 0.17
N ALA A 59 0.04 7.87 0.59
CA ALA A 59 -0.96 7.16 -0.20
C ALA A 59 -2.37 7.74 -0.02
N GLU A 60 -3.16 7.72 -1.07
CA GLU A 60 -4.62 7.87 -0.98
C GLU A 60 -5.24 6.58 -0.47
N THR A 61 -6.35 6.70 0.25
CA THR A 61 -7.04 5.57 0.87
C THR A 61 -8.50 5.57 0.44
N ASP A 62 -8.83 4.62 -0.43
CA ASP A 62 -10.22 4.39 -0.81
C ASP A 62 -11.03 3.86 0.36
N VAL A 63 -12.28 4.29 0.46
CA VAL A 63 -13.23 3.79 1.46
C VAL A 63 -14.49 3.28 0.79
N THR A 64 -14.75 2.00 0.96
CA THR A 64 -15.96 1.36 0.47
C THR A 64 -17.18 1.71 1.34
N GLU A 65 -18.39 1.44 0.85
CA GLU A 65 -19.62 1.58 1.66
C GLU A 65 -19.54 0.79 2.97
N ARG A 66 -18.90 -0.39 2.95
CA ARG A 66 -18.67 -1.21 4.16
C ARG A 66 -17.72 -0.54 5.13
N ASP A 67 -16.67 0.09 4.61
CA ASP A 67 -15.73 0.86 5.43
C ASP A 67 -16.43 2.06 6.05
N ILE A 68 -17.23 2.81 5.28
CA ILE A 68 -18.01 3.95 5.76
C ILE A 68 -18.94 3.52 6.90
N ALA A 69 -19.69 2.43 6.73
CA ALA A 69 -20.59 1.90 7.76
C ALA A 69 -19.84 1.46 9.04
N ARG A 70 -18.64 0.88 8.90
CA ARG A 70 -17.81 0.48 10.03
C ARG A 70 -17.21 1.68 10.75
N LEU A 71 -16.65 2.62 9.99
CA LEU A 71 -15.99 3.82 10.52
C LEU A 71 -16.95 4.78 11.18
N SER A 72 -18.13 5.03 10.58
CA SER A 72 -19.15 5.88 11.17
C SER A 72 -19.64 5.33 12.51
N ARG A 73 -19.85 4.00 12.60
CA ARG A 73 -20.21 3.33 13.87
C ARG A 73 -19.10 3.47 14.91
N TYR A 74 -17.84 3.27 14.50
CA TYR A 74 -16.68 3.38 15.40
C TYR A 74 -16.53 4.80 15.97
N LEU A 75 -16.82 5.83 15.16
CA LEU A 75 -16.73 7.22 15.53
C LEU A 75 -18.02 7.79 16.18
N GLY A 76 -19.08 6.98 16.28
CA GLY A 76 -20.34 7.39 16.90
C GLY A 76 -21.14 8.41 16.09
N MET A 77 -21.07 8.37 14.76
CA MET A 77 -21.76 9.30 13.85
C MET A 77 -22.53 8.56 12.75
N SER A 78 -23.36 9.27 11.99
CA SER A 78 -24.04 8.71 10.84
C SER A 78 -23.07 8.52 9.64
N PRO A 79 -23.36 7.58 8.72
CA PRO A 79 -22.57 7.42 7.48
C PRO A 79 -22.48 8.72 6.66
N ARG A 80 -23.54 9.50 6.61
CA ARG A 80 -23.58 10.79 5.90
C ARG A 80 -22.61 11.79 6.51
N GLU A 81 -22.63 11.96 7.84
CA GLU A 81 -21.70 12.83 8.54
C GLU A 81 -20.25 12.40 8.34
N PHE A 82 -19.99 11.08 8.35
CA PHE A 82 -18.66 10.56 8.08
C PHE A 82 -18.18 10.96 6.67
N VAL A 83 -19.00 10.75 5.65
CA VAL A 83 -18.67 11.12 4.27
C VAL A 83 -18.40 12.62 4.17
N GLU A 84 -19.27 13.46 4.74
CA GLU A 84 -19.14 14.91 4.68
C GLU A 84 -17.88 15.41 5.40
N GLN A 85 -17.48 14.80 6.51
CA GLN A 85 -16.37 15.28 7.34
C GLN A 85 -15.01 14.67 6.97
N TYR A 86 -14.98 13.38 6.61
CA TYR A 86 -13.74 12.60 6.52
C TYR A 86 -13.37 12.12 5.12
N THR A 87 -14.25 12.32 4.14
CA THR A 87 -13.95 11.87 2.77
C THR A 87 -13.94 13.02 1.76
N THR A 88 -13.32 12.75 0.63
CA THR A 88 -13.31 13.62 -0.56
C THR A 88 -13.28 12.76 -1.81
N THR A 89 -13.48 13.37 -2.98
CA THR A 89 -13.36 12.70 -4.27
C THR A 89 -11.89 12.59 -4.65
N SER A 90 -11.46 11.43 -5.18
CA SER A 90 -10.13 11.27 -5.75
C SER A 90 -9.98 12.12 -7.01
N ALA A 91 -8.78 12.66 -7.23
CA ALA A 91 -8.42 13.34 -8.47
C ALA A 91 -8.31 12.40 -9.68
N PHE A 92 -8.26 11.08 -9.45
CA PHE A 92 -8.04 10.05 -10.47
C PHE A 92 -9.32 9.32 -10.93
N GLU A 93 -10.48 9.97 -10.88
CA GLU A 93 -11.78 9.42 -11.34
C GLU A 93 -12.16 8.06 -10.71
N GLN A 94 -11.72 7.81 -9.49
CA GLN A 94 -12.12 6.59 -8.79
C GLN A 94 -13.59 6.68 -8.36
N LYS A 95 -14.29 5.55 -8.43
CA LYS A 95 -15.71 5.48 -8.07
C LYS A 95 -15.94 5.62 -6.56
N GLU A 96 -14.97 5.21 -5.77
CA GLU A 96 -15.04 5.24 -4.31
C GLU A 96 -14.49 6.56 -3.77
N PRO A 97 -15.09 7.12 -2.70
CA PRO A 97 -14.50 8.25 -2.01
C PRO A 97 -13.19 7.85 -1.33
N ILE A 98 -12.32 8.82 -1.15
CA ILE A 98 -11.06 8.64 -0.42
C ILE A 98 -11.09 9.36 0.93
N LEU A 99 -10.32 8.90 1.89
CA LEU A 99 -10.12 9.63 3.15
C LEU A 99 -9.47 10.99 2.87
N ARG A 100 -9.96 12.02 3.54
CA ARG A 100 -9.34 13.35 3.50
C ARG A 100 -7.91 13.28 4.00
N ARG A 101 -7.12 14.19 3.49
CA ARG A 101 -5.72 14.36 3.87
C ARG A 101 -5.51 15.75 4.46
N ARG A 102 -4.56 15.85 5.39
CA ARG A 102 -4.00 17.11 5.92
C ARG A 102 -2.56 17.23 5.42
N ASP A 103 -1.91 18.34 5.72
CA ASP A 103 -0.52 18.60 5.30
C ASP A 103 0.46 17.47 5.65
N ARG A 104 0.19 16.75 6.73
CA ARG A 104 1.04 15.66 7.23
C ARG A 104 0.58 14.26 6.82
N GLY A 105 -0.46 14.14 6.01
CA GLY A 105 -0.98 12.85 5.54
C GLY A 105 -2.46 12.60 5.80
N CYS A 106 -2.83 11.35 6.03
CA CYS A 106 -4.21 10.95 6.32
C CYS A 106 -4.79 11.73 7.50
N ILE A 107 -6.08 12.10 7.42
CA ILE A 107 -6.78 12.84 8.47
C ILE A 107 -6.78 12.13 9.84
N PHE A 108 -6.64 10.81 9.85
CA PHE A 108 -6.59 9.98 11.05
C PHE A 108 -5.17 9.67 11.54
N LEU A 109 -4.16 10.26 10.91
CA LEU A 109 -2.77 10.10 11.34
C LEU A 109 -2.44 11.12 12.44
N ASP A 110 -2.01 10.63 13.60
CA ASP A 110 -1.47 11.42 14.70
C ASP A 110 -0.06 10.92 15.04
N GLY A 111 0.96 11.73 14.75
CA GLY A 111 2.35 11.29 14.78
C GLY A 111 2.60 10.14 13.81
N ASN A 112 2.78 8.93 14.33
CA ASN A 112 2.86 7.68 13.56
C ASN A 112 1.65 6.76 13.80
N ASP A 113 0.75 7.12 14.72
CA ASP A 113 -0.38 6.30 15.10
C ASP A 113 -1.62 6.63 14.27
N CYS A 114 -2.42 5.59 13.99
CA CYS A 114 -3.71 5.73 13.35
C CYS A 114 -4.80 5.78 14.44
N THR A 115 -5.52 6.90 14.56
CA THR A 115 -6.57 7.08 15.58
C THR A 115 -7.78 6.14 15.40
N ILE A 116 -7.90 5.54 14.21
CA ILE A 116 -8.94 4.56 13.87
C ILE A 116 -8.36 3.16 13.58
N TYR A 117 -7.21 2.82 14.17
CA TYR A 117 -6.45 1.61 13.80
C TYR A 117 -7.31 0.34 13.79
N GLU A 118 -8.15 0.13 14.79
CA GLU A 118 -9.01 -1.05 14.91
C GLU A 118 -10.14 -1.10 13.87
N ALA A 119 -10.59 0.07 13.42
CA ALA A 119 -11.66 0.19 12.42
C ALA A 119 -11.15 0.61 11.02
N ARG A 120 -9.84 0.68 10.83
CA ARG A 120 -9.23 1.17 9.58
C ARG A 120 -9.81 0.50 8.33
N PRO A 121 -9.88 1.23 7.19
CA PRO A 121 -10.36 0.69 5.92
C PRO A 121 -9.67 -0.61 5.52
N ASP A 122 -10.37 -1.45 4.76
CA ASP A 122 -9.82 -2.72 4.27
C ASP A 122 -8.56 -2.49 3.43
N THR A 123 -8.53 -1.44 2.62
CA THR A 123 -7.34 -0.98 1.88
C THR A 123 -6.14 -0.75 2.81
N CYS A 124 -6.33 -0.13 3.98
CA CYS A 124 -5.24 0.07 4.96
C CYS A 124 -4.84 -1.23 5.65
N ARG A 125 -5.80 -2.12 5.91
CA ARG A 125 -5.57 -3.40 6.57
C ARG A 125 -4.78 -4.36 5.69
N ASP A 126 -5.05 -4.35 4.39
CA ASP A 126 -4.40 -5.21 3.41
C ASP A 126 -3.09 -4.63 2.86
N PHE A 127 -2.80 -3.35 3.16
CA PHE A 127 -1.57 -2.71 2.70
C PHE A 127 -0.32 -3.48 3.18
N PRO A 128 0.70 -3.66 2.34
CA PRO A 128 0.92 -3.04 1.03
C PRO A 128 0.29 -3.76 -0.17
N HIS A 129 -0.64 -4.69 0.03
CA HIS A 129 -1.35 -5.49 -0.97
C HIS A 129 -0.44 -6.46 -1.76
N LEU A 130 0.74 -6.72 -1.26
CA LEU A 130 1.66 -7.65 -1.90
C LEU A 130 1.24 -9.11 -1.62
N ILE A 131 0.83 -9.39 -0.38
CA ILE A 131 0.41 -10.73 0.07
C ILE A 131 -1.11 -10.84 0.13
N ARG A 132 -1.78 -9.79 0.60
CA ARG A 132 -3.22 -9.67 0.80
C ARG A 132 -3.87 -8.75 -0.23
N GLY A 133 -5.18 -8.78 -0.30
CA GLY A 133 -5.99 -7.93 -1.17
C GLY A 133 -6.68 -8.69 -2.31
N ALA A 134 -7.57 -8.00 -3.00
CA ALA A 134 -8.35 -8.57 -4.10
C ALA A 134 -7.49 -8.94 -5.32
N GLY A 135 -7.93 -9.94 -6.07
CA GLY A 135 -7.27 -10.40 -7.29
C GLY A 135 -6.05 -11.31 -7.05
N SER A 136 -5.43 -11.73 -8.15
CA SER A 136 -4.23 -12.56 -8.11
C SER A 136 -2.99 -11.75 -7.71
N PHE A 137 -1.94 -12.45 -7.29
CA PHE A 137 -0.64 -11.83 -7.04
C PHE A 137 -0.18 -11.00 -8.23
N GLU A 138 -0.25 -11.57 -9.42
CA GLU A 138 0.16 -10.90 -10.66
C GLU A 138 -0.66 -9.64 -10.93
N SER A 139 -2.00 -9.72 -10.74
CA SER A 139 -2.89 -8.57 -10.99
C SER A 139 -2.60 -7.38 -10.06
N ARG A 140 -2.10 -7.63 -8.85
CA ARG A 140 -1.74 -6.56 -7.91
C ARG A 140 -0.39 -5.92 -8.19
N MET A 141 0.46 -6.57 -8.99
CA MET A 141 1.83 -6.08 -9.26
C MET A 141 1.90 -4.71 -9.94
N TRP A 142 0.82 -4.25 -10.60
CA TRP A 142 0.82 -2.91 -11.19
C TRP A 142 0.93 -1.80 -10.13
N GLN A 143 0.35 -2.00 -8.96
CA GLN A 143 0.44 -1.05 -7.85
C GLN A 143 1.82 -1.09 -7.16
N MET A 144 2.53 -2.22 -7.28
CA MET A 144 3.82 -2.39 -6.61
C MET A 144 4.91 -1.52 -7.23
N VAL A 145 4.79 -1.16 -8.50
CA VAL A 145 5.74 -0.26 -9.17
C VAL A 145 5.78 1.10 -8.48
N ASP A 146 4.61 1.68 -8.21
CA ASP A 146 4.49 2.94 -7.49
C ASP A 146 4.83 2.77 -6.00
N ARG A 147 4.28 1.75 -5.35
CA ARG A 147 4.50 1.51 -3.91
C ARG A 147 5.95 1.26 -3.53
N ALA A 148 6.77 0.77 -4.45
CA ALA A 148 8.21 0.62 -4.23
C ALA A 148 8.93 1.96 -4.01
N THR A 149 8.31 3.08 -4.35
CA THR A 149 8.89 4.41 -4.13
C THR A 149 8.71 4.92 -2.70
N TYR A 150 7.81 4.32 -1.92
CA TYR A 150 7.50 4.79 -0.57
C TYR A 150 7.29 3.68 0.48
N CYS A 151 7.21 2.42 0.08
CA CYS A 151 7.02 1.30 1.00
C CYS A 151 8.25 0.41 1.06
N PRO A 152 8.96 0.37 2.21
CA PRO A 152 10.13 -0.50 2.38
C PRO A 152 9.84 -1.97 2.13
N ILE A 153 8.66 -2.47 2.54
CA ILE A 153 8.25 -3.86 2.31
C ILE A 153 8.22 -4.15 0.80
N VAL A 154 7.54 -3.29 0.04
CA VAL A 154 7.43 -3.49 -1.42
C VAL A 154 8.77 -3.37 -2.11
N TYR A 155 9.56 -2.33 -1.75
CA TYR A 155 10.87 -2.13 -2.35
C TYR A 155 11.77 -3.36 -2.18
N ASN A 156 11.97 -3.80 -0.93
CA ASN A 156 12.83 -4.96 -0.65
C ASN A 156 12.28 -6.24 -1.28
N SER A 157 10.95 -6.44 -1.25
CA SER A 157 10.35 -7.63 -1.86
C SER A 157 10.56 -7.69 -3.37
N LEU A 158 10.42 -6.56 -4.09
CA LEU A 158 10.67 -6.53 -5.53
C LEU A 158 12.14 -6.82 -5.86
N GLU A 159 13.08 -6.30 -5.08
CA GLU A 159 14.49 -6.58 -5.28
C GLU A 159 14.79 -8.09 -5.08
N GLU A 160 14.32 -8.69 -4.00
CA GLU A 160 14.46 -10.13 -3.74
C GLU A 160 13.78 -10.99 -4.81
N PHE A 161 12.60 -10.59 -5.30
CA PHE A 161 11.91 -11.32 -6.36
C PHE A 161 12.72 -11.31 -7.66
N LYS A 162 13.28 -10.17 -8.04
CA LYS A 162 14.14 -10.03 -9.24
C LYS A 162 15.39 -10.89 -9.13
N GLU A 163 16.04 -10.90 -7.97
CA GLU A 163 17.21 -11.75 -7.72
C GLU A 163 16.85 -13.24 -7.79
N MET A 164 15.75 -13.64 -7.14
CA MET A 164 15.29 -15.04 -7.11
C MET A 164 15.06 -15.63 -8.51
N VAL A 165 14.55 -14.84 -9.44
CA VAL A 165 14.30 -15.28 -10.81
C VAL A 165 15.40 -14.87 -11.79
N LYS A 166 16.51 -14.30 -11.30
CA LYS A 166 17.64 -13.79 -12.10
C LYS A 166 17.17 -12.85 -13.22
N PHE A 167 16.25 -11.95 -12.87
CA PHE A 167 15.70 -10.99 -13.82
C PHE A 167 16.80 -10.06 -14.34
N GLN A 168 17.00 -10.05 -15.64
CA GLN A 168 17.94 -9.14 -16.31
C GLN A 168 17.24 -7.81 -16.60
N LYS A 169 17.95 -6.71 -16.30
CA LYS A 169 17.47 -5.32 -16.40
C LYS A 169 17.22 -4.86 -17.83
#